data_a9beda698ceed70610d755a9385fb83d
#
_entry.id   a9beda698ceed70610d755a9385fb83d
#
_cell.length_a   1.000
_cell.length_b   1.000
_cell.length_c   1.000
_cell.angle_alpha   90.00
_cell.angle_beta   90.00
_cell.angle_gamma   90.00
#
_symmetry.space_group_name_H-M   'P 1'
#
loop_
_entity.id
_entity.type
_entity.pdbx_description
1 polymer ?
#
loop_
_entity_poly.entity_id
_entity_poly.type
_entity_poly.pdbx_seq_one_letter_code
_entity_poly.pdbx_strand_id
1 'polypeptide(L)'
;MSKTFKQSEVADHKTPASLWIIIDDDVYDVTKFADEHPGGKKILQRVGGKDASKQFWKYHNEGILKKFKPKLHIGSVEGKAPASTSAPAPVPTPAPEPKQVEAQAKATNPEPTPKVEGEVKEDREPLEMGGDLVPFGDPSWYQGFFSPYYNESHVALRKEVRAWVEEKIEPNVNDWDKAKSFPKEIYQEMGTRGYLAGLLGVGYPKEYTPYSVAAVPPEKWDLFHEFILTDELCRPGSGGFIWNVIGGYAIGLPPVLKYARKELKDRVVPDVIQGKSRICLAITEPDCGSDVANLTCEAKKTPDGKHYIVNGEKKWITNGVWADWFTVAVRTGGPGMGGVSVLVIPRCEGITTREMDCMGVHGSGTTYVTFEDVKVPVENLIGKENAGFKVIMMNFNHERMGIIIQCSRFARVCYEEAMKYAHKRKTFGKKLIDHPVIRMKLAQMARQIEATHNWLENLIYQCSAMGEQEAMMRLGGAIAGLKAQSTITFEFCAREAVQIFGGLGYTRGGQGAKVERLYRDVRGYAIPGGSEEIMLDLSGDVAPVYTRMQHADLRVVRQSLKVHEIIGMKL
;
A
#
# COMPACT_ATOMS: atom_id res chain seq x y z
N MET A 1 -59.38 -15.12 -18.03
CA MET A 1 -59.16 -16.44 -17.45
C MET A 1 -57.77 -16.89 -17.89
N SER A 2 -56.84 -17.19 -16.96
CA SER A 2 -55.53 -17.76 -17.31
C SER A 2 -55.74 -19.17 -17.86
N LYS A 3 -55.07 -19.51 -18.95
CA LYS A 3 -55.10 -20.86 -19.53
C LYS A 3 -54.38 -21.83 -18.57
N THR A 4 -54.94 -23.04 -18.44
CA THR A 4 -54.28 -24.15 -17.72
C THR A 4 -53.87 -25.22 -18.72
N PHE A 5 -52.69 -25.80 -18.51
CA PHE A 5 -52.11 -26.82 -19.39
C PHE A 5 -51.77 -28.08 -18.59
N LYS A 6 -52.00 -29.24 -19.19
CA LYS A 6 -51.50 -30.50 -18.60
C LYS A 6 -49.99 -30.58 -18.74
N GLN A 7 -49.31 -31.19 -17.75
CA GLN A 7 -47.88 -31.38 -17.81
C GLN A 7 -47.45 -32.21 -19.05
N SER A 8 -48.27 -33.14 -19.48
CA SER A 8 -48.06 -33.90 -20.72
C SER A 8 -48.13 -33.02 -21.98
N GLU A 9 -49.01 -32.02 -21.99
CA GLU A 9 -49.10 -31.05 -23.09
C GLU A 9 -47.85 -30.17 -23.17
N VAL A 10 -47.34 -29.69 -22.05
CA VAL A 10 -46.07 -28.94 -22.00
C VAL A 10 -44.89 -29.79 -22.49
N ALA A 11 -44.90 -31.11 -22.20
CA ALA A 11 -43.82 -32.02 -22.59
C ALA A 11 -43.72 -32.22 -24.12
N ASP A 12 -44.76 -31.93 -24.88
CA ASP A 12 -44.74 -31.99 -26.34
C ASP A 12 -44.04 -30.79 -26.98
N HIS A 13 -43.93 -29.65 -26.24
CA HIS A 13 -43.28 -28.41 -26.68
C HIS A 13 -41.79 -28.38 -26.31
N LYS A 14 -40.99 -29.28 -26.92
CA LYS A 14 -39.53 -29.44 -26.65
C LYS A 14 -38.65 -29.22 -27.89
N THR A 15 -39.20 -28.77 -28.98
CA THR A 15 -38.47 -28.56 -30.24
C THR A 15 -38.08 -27.09 -30.43
N PRO A 16 -37.07 -26.77 -31.26
CA PRO A 16 -36.72 -25.39 -31.56
C PRO A 16 -37.85 -24.55 -32.13
N ALA A 17 -38.82 -25.17 -32.78
CA ALA A 17 -40.00 -24.51 -33.37
C ALA A 17 -41.13 -24.28 -32.35
N SER A 18 -41.11 -24.99 -31.23
CA SER A 18 -42.05 -24.82 -30.12
C SER A 18 -41.41 -25.29 -28.82
N LEU A 19 -41.03 -24.31 -27.96
CA LEU A 19 -40.24 -24.55 -26.78
C LEU A 19 -40.89 -23.91 -25.55
N TRP A 20 -41.50 -24.75 -24.71
CA TRP A 20 -42.11 -24.31 -23.45
C TRP A 20 -41.38 -24.86 -22.26
N ILE A 21 -41.39 -24.11 -21.14
CA ILE A 21 -40.81 -24.53 -19.86
C ILE A 21 -41.77 -24.21 -18.72
N ILE A 22 -41.64 -24.94 -17.62
CA ILE A 22 -42.39 -24.68 -16.39
C ILE A 22 -41.41 -24.04 -15.38
N ILE A 23 -41.85 -22.95 -14.74
CA ILE A 23 -41.17 -22.32 -13.61
C ILE A 23 -42.23 -22.04 -12.54
N ASP A 24 -42.10 -22.69 -11.37
CA ASP A 24 -43.00 -22.53 -10.20
C ASP A 24 -44.49 -22.66 -10.57
N ASP A 25 -44.85 -23.75 -11.27
CA ASP A 25 -46.20 -24.04 -11.73
C ASP A 25 -46.76 -23.13 -12.86
N ASP A 26 -46.02 -22.09 -13.27
CA ASP A 26 -46.36 -21.26 -14.43
C ASP A 26 -45.70 -21.80 -15.71
N VAL A 27 -46.40 -21.72 -16.83
CA VAL A 27 -45.91 -22.16 -18.15
C VAL A 27 -45.46 -20.95 -18.95
N TYR A 28 -44.25 -21.03 -19.51
CA TYR A 28 -43.65 -19.98 -20.32
C TYR A 28 -43.31 -20.49 -21.72
N ASP A 29 -43.76 -19.77 -22.73
CA ASP A 29 -43.33 -19.99 -24.12
C ASP A 29 -42.05 -19.22 -24.39
N VAL A 30 -40.93 -19.94 -24.47
CA VAL A 30 -39.58 -19.38 -24.68
C VAL A 30 -39.08 -19.59 -26.12
N THR A 31 -39.95 -20.00 -27.04
CA THR A 31 -39.60 -20.32 -28.43
C THR A 31 -38.83 -19.18 -29.11
N LYS A 32 -39.41 -17.98 -29.11
CA LYS A 32 -38.79 -16.80 -29.73
C LYS A 32 -37.64 -16.23 -28.88
N PHE A 33 -37.71 -16.41 -27.56
CA PHE A 33 -36.70 -15.90 -26.63
C PHE A 33 -35.43 -16.76 -26.60
N ALA A 34 -35.48 -17.99 -27.11
CA ALA A 34 -34.36 -18.91 -27.05
C ALA A 34 -33.12 -18.38 -27.78
N ASP A 35 -33.25 -17.60 -28.84
CA ASP A 35 -32.15 -17.00 -29.58
C ASP A 35 -31.57 -15.76 -28.86
N GLU A 36 -32.36 -15.08 -28.01
CA GLU A 36 -31.98 -13.88 -27.25
C GLU A 36 -31.48 -14.22 -25.82
N HIS A 37 -31.58 -15.47 -25.40
CA HIS A 37 -31.24 -15.88 -24.04
C HIS A 37 -29.73 -15.73 -23.79
N PRO A 38 -29.27 -14.92 -22.77
CA PRO A 38 -27.86 -14.64 -22.52
C PRO A 38 -27.01 -15.89 -22.27
N GLY A 39 -27.60 -16.96 -21.72
CA GLY A 39 -26.93 -18.25 -21.48
C GLY A 39 -26.85 -19.14 -22.73
N GLY A 40 -27.41 -18.69 -23.87
CA GLY A 40 -27.45 -19.40 -25.15
C GLY A 40 -28.63 -20.36 -25.30
N LYS A 41 -29.05 -20.56 -26.55
CA LYS A 41 -30.20 -21.39 -26.97
C LYS A 41 -30.15 -22.82 -26.43
N LYS A 42 -28.97 -23.44 -26.40
CA LYS A 42 -28.80 -24.85 -25.99
C LYS A 42 -29.22 -25.12 -24.54
N ILE A 43 -29.17 -24.13 -23.66
CA ILE A 43 -29.59 -24.27 -22.26
C ILE A 43 -31.10 -24.42 -22.18
N LEU A 44 -31.85 -23.56 -22.88
CA LEU A 44 -33.32 -23.63 -22.93
C LEU A 44 -33.80 -24.90 -23.62
N GLN A 45 -33.16 -25.34 -24.69
CA GLN A 45 -33.49 -26.60 -25.38
C GLN A 45 -33.35 -27.84 -24.48
N ARG A 46 -32.41 -27.87 -23.54
CA ARG A 46 -32.23 -28.99 -22.59
C ARG A 46 -33.36 -29.13 -21.58
N VAL A 47 -34.02 -28.02 -21.26
CA VAL A 47 -35.10 -27.96 -20.28
C VAL A 47 -36.49 -27.80 -20.94
N GLY A 48 -36.54 -27.74 -22.27
CA GLY A 48 -37.78 -27.67 -23.04
C GLY A 48 -38.72 -28.84 -22.75
N GLY A 49 -40.00 -28.55 -22.56
CA GLY A 49 -41.01 -29.51 -22.20
C GLY A 49 -40.98 -30.01 -20.75
N LYS A 50 -40.14 -29.42 -19.88
CA LYS A 50 -39.90 -29.88 -18.50
C LYS A 50 -40.10 -28.78 -17.48
N ASP A 51 -40.22 -29.20 -16.23
CA ASP A 51 -40.08 -28.30 -15.09
C ASP A 51 -38.59 -27.84 -14.96
N ALA A 52 -38.37 -26.56 -15.19
CA ALA A 52 -37.09 -25.90 -15.16
C ALA A 52 -36.87 -25.07 -13.88
N SER A 53 -37.76 -25.11 -12.89
CA SER A 53 -37.71 -24.27 -11.68
C SER A 53 -36.39 -24.36 -10.99
N LYS A 54 -35.89 -25.57 -10.71
CA LYS A 54 -34.60 -25.80 -10.04
C LYS A 54 -33.42 -25.20 -10.81
N GLN A 55 -33.41 -25.32 -12.14
CA GLN A 55 -32.36 -24.74 -13.00
C GLN A 55 -32.50 -23.23 -13.07
N PHE A 56 -33.71 -22.72 -13.16
CA PHE A 56 -33.98 -21.29 -13.21
C PHE A 56 -33.47 -20.57 -11.95
N TRP A 57 -33.88 -21.02 -10.77
CA TRP A 57 -33.51 -20.41 -9.50
C TRP A 57 -32.01 -20.53 -9.14
N LYS A 58 -31.30 -21.46 -9.76
CA LYS A 58 -29.88 -21.58 -9.63
C LYS A 58 -29.11 -20.41 -10.27
N TYR A 59 -29.64 -19.80 -11.31
CA TYR A 59 -28.94 -18.79 -12.12
C TYR A 59 -29.68 -17.46 -12.22
N HIS A 60 -30.94 -17.38 -11.78
CA HIS A 60 -31.77 -16.18 -11.88
C HIS A 60 -32.45 -15.85 -10.55
N ASN A 61 -32.88 -14.60 -10.39
CA ASN A 61 -33.61 -14.11 -9.22
C ASN A 61 -35.04 -13.68 -9.63
N GLU A 62 -35.90 -13.38 -8.63
CA GLU A 62 -37.28 -12.94 -8.86
C GLU A 62 -37.39 -11.72 -9.80
N GLY A 63 -36.43 -10.80 -9.77
CA GLY A 63 -36.43 -9.63 -10.64
C GLY A 63 -36.39 -9.99 -12.13
N ILE A 64 -35.66 -11.05 -12.49
CA ILE A 64 -35.65 -11.59 -13.87
C ILE A 64 -36.97 -12.20 -14.23
N LEU A 65 -37.56 -13.01 -13.34
CA LEU A 65 -38.85 -13.60 -13.60
C LEU A 65 -39.97 -12.54 -13.79
N LYS A 66 -40.03 -11.56 -12.90
CA LYS A 66 -40.96 -10.42 -12.98
C LYS A 66 -40.83 -9.63 -14.30
N LYS A 67 -39.59 -9.42 -14.76
CA LYS A 67 -39.32 -8.69 -16.01
C LYS A 67 -39.83 -9.40 -17.27
N PHE A 68 -39.71 -10.72 -17.33
CA PHE A 68 -40.03 -11.51 -18.51
C PHE A 68 -41.41 -12.17 -18.44
N LYS A 69 -42.01 -12.34 -17.25
CA LYS A 69 -43.34 -12.92 -17.06
C LYS A 69 -44.40 -12.29 -17.97
N PRO A 70 -44.55 -10.97 -18.14
CA PRO A 70 -45.56 -10.36 -18.98
C PRO A 70 -45.44 -10.71 -20.48
N LYS A 71 -44.26 -11.13 -20.93
CA LYS A 71 -43.98 -11.40 -22.35
C LYS A 71 -44.00 -12.89 -22.70
N LEU A 72 -43.65 -13.74 -21.73
CA LEU A 72 -43.40 -15.16 -21.99
C LEU A 72 -44.39 -16.08 -21.29
N HIS A 73 -45.11 -15.63 -20.27
CA HIS A 73 -46.08 -16.42 -19.53
C HIS A 73 -47.35 -16.68 -20.37
N ILE A 74 -47.75 -17.95 -20.51
CA ILE A 74 -48.88 -18.37 -21.32
C ILE A 74 -49.99 -19.04 -20.50
N GLY A 75 -49.74 -19.43 -19.24
CA GLY A 75 -50.72 -20.05 -18.35
C GLY A 75 -50.07 -20.83 -17.23
N SER A 76 -50.82 -21.68 -16.54
CA SER A 76 -50.34 -22.47 -15.38
C SER A 76 -50.60 -23.96 -15.58
N VAL A 77 -49.92 -24.82 -14.83
CA VAL A 77 -50.08 -26.29 -14.91
C VAL A 77 -51.36 -26.72 -14.19
N GLU A 78 -52.15 -27.60 -14.79
CA GLU A 78 -53.41 -28.12 -14.26
C GLU A 78 -53.15 -29.03 -13.03
N GLY A 79 -53.90 -28.83 -11.94
CA GLY A 79 -53.97 -29.78 -10.81
C GLY A 79 -53.12 -29.47 -9.58
N LYS A 80 -52.44 -28.34 -9.51
CA LYS A 80 -51.85 -27.85 -8.25
C LYS A 80 -52.57 -26.59 -7.77
N ALA A 81 -53.16 -26.65 -6.58
CA ALA A 81 -53.68 -25.48 -5.88
C ALA A 81 -52.51 -24.56 -5.54
N PRO A 82 -52.73 -23.22 -5.47
CA PRO A 82 -51.65 -22.29 -5.12
C PRO A 82 -51.07 -22.71 -3.77
N ALA A 83 -49.80 -23.04 -3.74
CA ALA A 83 -49.06 -23.42 -2.55
C ALA A 83 -49.08 -22.25 -1.55
N SER A 84 -49.76 -22.49 -0.42
CA SER A 84 -49.61 -21.65 0.77
C SER A 84 -48.13 -21.65 1.18
N THR A 85 -47.59 -20.46 1.36
CA THR A 85 -46.28 -20.21 1.86
C THR A 85 -45.97 -21.03 3.13
N SER A 86 -45.19 -22.09 3.01
CA SER A 86 -44.51 -22.70 4.14
C SER A 86 -43.18 -21.95 4.35
N ALA A 87 -43.07 -21.31 5.51
CA ALA A 87 -41.92 -20.56 5.92
C ALA A 87 -40.65 -21.44 6.04
N PRO A 88 -39.49 -20.99 5.59
CA PRO A 88 -38.19 -21.56 5.99
C PRO A 88 -37.88 -21.15 7.43
N ALA A 89 -37.15 -22.00 8.15
CA ALA A 89 -36.72 -21.80 9.52
C ALA A 89 -35.93 -20.47 9.72
N PRO A 90 -35.95 -19.89 10.92
CA PRO A 90 -35.57 -18.49 11.14
C PRO A 90 -34.07 -18.25 11.01
N VAL A 91 -33.73 -17.35 10.08
CA VAL A 91 -32.47 -16.64 10.03
C VAL A 91 -32.60 -15.45 11.00
N PRO A 92 -31.57 -15.07 11.77
CA PRO A 92 -31.70 -14.02 12.78
C PRO A 92 -32.10 -12.68 12.17
N THR A 93 -33.06 -12.05 12.80
CA THR A 93 -33.76 -10.82 12.40
C THR A 93 -32.79 -9.63 12.34
N PRO A 94 -32.78 -8.86 11.24
CA PRO A 94 -32.26 -7.49 11.24
C PRO A 94 -33.21 -6.58 12.03
N ALA A 95 -32.66 -5.58 12.71
CA ALA A 95 -33.40 -4.58 13.46
C ALA A 95 -34.45 -3.84 12.59
N PRO A 96 -35.55 -3.38 13.17
CA PRO A 96 -36.68 -2.82 12.43
C PRO A 96 -36.29 -1.48 11.74
N GLU A 97 -36.65 -1.40 10.45
CA GLU A 97 -36.62 -0.13 9.71
C GLU A 97 -37.60 0.89 10.35
N PRO A 98 -37.23 2.17 10.38
CA PRO A 98 -38.13 3.21 10.87
C PRO A 98 -39.34 3.36 9.94
N LYS A 99 -40.53 3.27 10.52
CA LYS A 99 -41.81 3.52 9.84
C LYS A 99 -41.79 4.91 9.21
N GLN A 100 -42.01 5.00 7.92
CA GLN A 100 -42.37 6.23 7.23
C GLN A 100 -43.70 6.74 7.80
N VAL A 101 -43.65 7.84 8.49
CA VAL A 101 -44.81 8.63 8.84
C VAL A 101 -45.07 9.55 7.66
N GLU A 102 -46.16 9.30 6.92
CA GLU A 102 -46.69 10.26 5.97
C GLU A 102 -47.17 11.48 6.73
N ALA A 103 -46.32 12.50 6.80
CA ALA A 103 -46.74 13.83 7.24
C ALA A 103 -47.15 14.63 5.99
N GLN A 104 -48.43 14.89 5.85
CA GLN A 104 -48.97 15.90 4.94
C GLN A 104 -48.36 17.26 5.33
N ALA A 105 -47.31 17.68 4.66
CA ALA A 105 -46.75 19.00 4.80
C ALA A 105 -47.59 19.98 3.98
N LYS A 106 -48.37 20.82 4.68
CA LYS A 106 -48.82 22.10 4.14
C LYS A 106 -47.57 22.92 3.82
N ALA A 107 -47.46 23.34 2.56
CA ALA A 107 -46.42 24.27 2.13
C ALA A 107 -46.56 25.60 2.86
N THR A 108 -45.77 25.79 3.92
CA THR A 108 -45.40 27.10 4.44
C THR A 108 -44.02 27.40 3.91
N ASN A 109 -43.86 28.53 3.24
CA ASN A 109 -42.55 29.03 2.83
C ASN A 109 -41.62 29.05 4.05
N PRO A 110 -40.41 28.46 3.97
CA PRO A 110 -39.47 28.59 5.05
C PRO A 110 -39.04 30.06 5.15
N GLU A 111 -39.13 30.61 6.36
CA GLU A 111 -38.43 31.86 6.67
C GLU A 111 -36.95 31.72 6.30
N PRO A 112 -36.31 32.76 5.79
CA PRO A 112 -34.91 32.70 5.45
C PRO A 112 -34.11 32.38 6.72
N THR A 113 -33.47 31.21 6.74
CA THR A 113 -32.45 30.89 7.75
C THR A 113 -31.47 32.05 7.85
N PRO A 114 -31.09 32.48 9.07
CA PRO A 114 -30.09 33.54 9.23
C PRO A 114 -28.86 33.10 8.43
N LYS A 115 -28.45 33.95 7.49
CA LYS A 115 -27.16 33.81 6.82
C LYS A 115 -26.12 33.78 7.94
N VAL A 116 -25.54 32.64 8.18
CA VAL A 116 -24.24 32.59 8.83
C VAL A 116 -23.37 33.44 7.92
N GLU A 117 -22.99 34.61 8.37
CA GLU A 117 -21.95 35.40 7.71
C GLU A 117 -20.72 34.52 7.72
N GLY A 118 -20.54 33.82 6.60
CA GLY A 118 -19.41 32.94 6.38
C GLY A 118 -18.17 33.80 6.38
N GLU A 119 -17.19 33.32 7.12
CA GLU A 119 -15.80 33.69 6.90
C GLU A 119 -15.58 33.86 5.41
N VAL A 120 -14.99 34.99 5.04
CA VAL A 120 -14.51 35.25 3.67
C VAL A 120 -13.70 34.04 3.26
N LYS A 121 -14.25 33.22 2.38
CA LYS A 121 -13.42 32.18 1.70
C LYS A 121 -12.34 33.00 1.03
N GLU A 122 -11.11 32.94 1.56
CA GLU A 122 -9.94 33.35 0.78
C GLU A 122 -10.13 32.72 -0.60
N ASP A 123 -10.09 33.53 -1.66
CA ASP A 123 -10.12 33.06 -3.04
C ASP A 123 -8.82 32.26 -3.29
N ARG A 124 -8.80 31.02 -2.80
CA ARG A 124 -7.70 30.10 -3.09
C ARG A 124 -7.88 29.59 -4.50
N GLU A 125 -6.98 29.97 -5.37
CA GLU A 125 -6.90 29.35 -6.68
C GLU A 125 -6.48 27.88 -6.52
N PRO A 126 -7.07 26.96 -7.32
CA PRO A 126 -6.62 25.56 -7.35
C PRO A 126 -5.18 25.47 -7.83
N LEU A 127 -4.39 24.58 -7.24
CA LEU A 127 -3.02 24.30 -7.68
C LEU A 127 -3.02 23.81 -9.13
N GLU A 128 -1.93 24.08 -9.85
CA GLU A 128 -1.79 23.68 -11.25
C GLU A 128 -1.94 22.15 -11.42
N MET A 129 -2.84 21.77 -12.32
CA MET A 129 -3.08 20.37 -12.68
C MET A 129 -1.85 19.73 -13.33
N GLY A 130 -1.67 18.44 -13.12
CA GLY A 130 -0.58 17.66 -13.70
C GLY A 130 -0.90 16.17 -13.77
N GLY A 131 0.00 15.40 -14.40
CA GLY A 131 -0.16 13.99 -14.61
C GLY A 131 -1.04 13.64 -15.81
N ASP A 132 -1.38 12.35 -15.92
CA ASP A 132 -2.14 11.81 -17.07
C ASP A 132 -3.64 12.07 -16.98
N LEU A 133 -4.11 12.76 -15.95
CA LEU A 133 -5.51 13.09 -15.67
C LEU A 133 -6.44 11.85 -15.65
N VAL A 134 -5.89 10.67 -15.40
CA VAL A 134 -6.71 9.47 -15.13
C VAL A 134 -7.34 9.64 -13.75
N PRO A 135 -8.68 9.62 -13.65
CA PRO A 135 -9.34 9.75 -12.33
C PRO A 135 -8.77 8.71 -11.35
N PHE A 136 -8.38 9.13 -10.15
CA PHE A 136 -7.73 8.32 -9.11
C PHE A 136 -6.35 7.73 -9.44
N GLY A 137 -5.81 7.95 -10.64
CA GLY A 137 -4.46 7.54 -11.03
C GLY A 137 -3.36 8.35 -10.33
N ASP A 138 -3.64 9.63 -10.11
CA ASP A 138 -2.83 10.54 -9.28
C ASP A 138 -3.63 11.04 -8.07
N PRO A 139 -2.99 11.53 -7.00
CA PRO A 139 -3.66 12.20 -5.90
C PRO A 139 -4.55 13.36 -6.38
N SER A 140 -5.67 13.60 -5.68
CA SER A 140 -6.68 14.57 -6.10
C SER A 140 -6.13 15.99 -6.31
N TRP A 141 -5.17 16.44 -5.47
CA TRP A 141 -4.57 17.75 -5.60
C TRP A 141 -3.72 17.92 -6.89
N TYR A 142 -3.23 16.82 -7.48
CA TYR A 142 -2.61 16.83 -8.82
C TYR A 142 -3.61 17.19 -9.92
N GLN A 143 -4.88 16.97 -9.68
CA GLN A 143 -5.99 17.18 -10.61
C GLN A 143 -6.77 18.47 -10.31
N GLY A 144 -6.18 19.40 -9.55
CA GLY A 144 -6.77 20.71 -9.25
C GLY A 144 -7.78 20.73 -8.11
N PHE A 145 -7.90 19.62 -7.32
CA PHE A 145 -8.72 19.65 -6.12
C PHE A 145 -7.96 20.37 -4.98
N PHE A 146 -8.70 21.09 -4.15
CA PHE A 146 -8.12 21.80 -3.01
C PHE A 146 -7.59 20.83 -1.96
N SER A 147 -6.43 21.18 -1.39
CA SER A 147 -5.84 20.47 -0.26
C SER A 147 -5.25 21.48 0.74
N PRO A 148 -5.37 21.24 2.05
CA PRO A 148 -4.75 22.10 3.06
C PRO A 148 -3.25 21.85 3.22
N TYR A 149 -2.69 20.81 2.58
CA TYR A 149 -1.34 20.32 2.83
C TYR A 149 -0.29 20.83 1.85
N TYR A 150 -0.69 21.16 0.63
CA TYR A 150 0.23 21.46 -0.46
C TYR A 150 0.22 22.92 -0.86
N ASN A 151 1.35 23.36 -1.36
CA ASN A 151 1.57 24.71 -1.87
C ASN A 151 2.41 24.65 -3.18
N GLU A 152 2.76 25.79 -3.72
CA GLU A 152 3.47 25.92 -4.99
C GLU A 152 4.84 25.26 -5.01
N SER A 153 5.57 25.19 -3.86
CA SER A 153 6.86 24.51 -3.81
C SER A 153 6.71 23.00 -3.98
N HIS A 154 5.60 22.42 -3.49
CA HIS A 154 5.24 21.03 -3.67
C HIS A 154 4.93 20.72 -5.16
N VAL A 155 4.22 21.64 -5.83
CA VAL A 155 3.96 21.54 -7.29
C VAL A 155 5.26 21.61 -8.10
N ALA A 156 6.15 22.53 -7.74
CA ALA A 156 7.45 22.67 -8.42
C ALA A 156 8.31 21.40 -8.28
N LEU A 157 8.38 20.85 -7.05
CA LEU A 157 9.09 19.59 -6.81
C LEU A 157 8.52 18.44 -7.62
N ARG A 158 7.19 18.27 -7.58
CA ARG A 158 6.51 17.23 -8.38
C ARG A 158 6.87 17.30 -9.86
N LYS A 159 6.82 18.50 -10.43
CA LYS A 159 7.16 18.71 -11.86
C LYS A 159 8.60 18.33 -12.16
N GLU A 160 9.54 18.78 -11.33
CA GLU A 160 10.97 18.49 -11.50
C GLU A 160 11.24 16.99 -11.46
N VAL A 161 10.77 16.30 -10.40
CA VAL A 161 11.04 14.88 -10.20
C VAL A 161 10.36 14.03 -11.25
N ARG A 162 9.09 14.34 -11.60
CA ARG A 162 8.34 13.63 -12.63
C ARG A 162 9.05 13.71 -13.99
N ALA A 163 9.47 14.90 -14.41
CA ALA A 163 10.17 15.07 -15.67
C ALA A 163 11.46 14.23 -15.73
N TRP A 164 12.22 14.20 -14.63
CA TRP A 164 13.43 13.37 -14.55
C TRP A 164 13.10 11.87 -14.59
N VAL A 165 12.09 11.42 -13.86
CA VAL A 165 11.66 10.02 -13.83
C VAL A 165 11.18 9.55 -15.21
N GLU A 166 10.35 10.35 -15.89
CA GLU A 166 9.82 10.04 -17.23
C GLU A 166 10.92 10.02 -18.29
N GLU A 167 11.94 10.90 -18.17
CA GLU A 167 13.05 10.94 -19.12
C GLU A 167 14.07 9.81 -18.89
N LYS A 168 14.48 9.59 -17.64
CA LYS A 168 15.65 8.76 -17.32
C LYS A 168 15.29 7.34 -16.89
N ILE A 169 14.19 7.15 -16.17
CA ILE A 169 13.91 5.90 -15.48
C ILE A 169 12.86 5.07 -16.23
N GLU A 170 11.72 5.67 -16.55
CA GLU A 170 10.57 4.93 -17.10
C GLU A 170 10.87 4.19 -18.40
N PRO A 171 11.63 4.75 -19.37
CA PRO A 171 11.96 4.04 -20.61
C PRO A 171 12.84 2.80 -20.41
N ASN A 172 13.62 2.77 -19.34
CA ASN A 172 14.69 1.79 -19.14
C ASN A 172 14.37 0.72 -18.08
N VAL A 173 13.44 1.03 -17.18
CA VAL A 173 13.20 0.24 -15.95
C VAL A 173 12.86 -1.23 -16.21
N ASN A 174 12.19 -1.55 -17.31
CA ASN A 174 11.85 -2.93 -17.68
C ASN A 174 13.08 -3.78 -18.00
N ASP A 175 14.03 -3.21 -18.70
CA ASP A 175 15.26 -3.91 -19.09
C ASP A 175 16.20 -4.05 -17.89
N TRP A 176 16.25 -3.04 -17.04
CA TRP A 176 16.98 -3.11 -15.77
C TRP A 176 16.39 -4.16 -14.81
N ASP A 177 15.06 -4.27 -14.71
CA ASP A 177 14.40 -5.31 -13.89
C ASP A 177 14.72 -6.72 -14.42
N LYS A 178 14.70 -6.91 -15.74
CA LYS A 178 15.09 -8.19 -16.38
C LYS A 178 16.56 -8.54 -16.13
N ALA A 179 17.43 -7.53 -16.22
CA ALA A 179 18.86 -7.68 -15.96
C ALA A 179 19.17 -7.85 -14.46
N LYS A 180 18.19 -7.63 -13.58
CA LYS A 180 18.35 -7.57 -12.11
C LYS A 180 19.44 -6.59 -11.68
N SER A 181 19.64 -5.50 -12.44
CA SER A 181 20.73 -4.54 -12.24
C SER A 181 20.30 -3.15 -12.69
N PHE A 182 20.68 -2.14 -11.92
CA PHE A 182 20.43 -0.73 -12.23
C PHE A 182 21.77 0.01 -12.34
N PRO A 183 21.90 0.98 -13.28
CA PRO A 183 23.12 1.76 -13.41
C PRO A 183 23.44 2.53 -12.14
N LYS A 184 24.69 2.44 -11.68
CA LYS A 184 25.16 3.18 -10.49
C LYS A 184 25.10 4.70 -10.68
N GLU A 185 25.19 5.14 -11.93
CA GLU A 185 25.13 6.55 -12.34
C GLU A 185 23.81 7.22 -11.93
N ILE A 186 22.70 6.46 -11.93
CA ILE A 186 21.39 6.95 -11.45
C ILE A 186 21.46 7.32 -9.97
N TYR A 187 22.07 6.48 -9.13
CA TYR A 187 22.24 6.76 -7.70
C TYR A 187 23.14 7.98 -7.49
N GLN A 188 24.23 8.11 -8.25
CA GLN A 188 25.12 9.26 -8.20
C GLN A 188 24.42 10.55 -8.65
N GLU A 189 23.62 10.48 -9.73
CA GLU A 189 22.83 11.61 -10.19
C GLU A 189 21.81 12.05 -9.14
N MET A 190 21.14 11.12 -8.45
CA MET A 190 20.24 11.45 -7.34
C MET A 190 20.96 12.21 -6.22
N GLY A 191 22.22 11.83 -5.93
CA GLY A 191 23.06 12.55 -4.96
C GLY A 191 23.32 14.00 -5.37
N THR A 192 23.76 14.21 -6.62
CA THR A 192 24.07 15.55 -7.16
C THR A 192 22.84 16.41 -7.43
N ARG A 193 21.67 15.82 -7.58
CA ARG A 193 20.37 16.53 -7.64
C ARG A 193 19.83 16.87 -6.25
N GLY A 194 20.48 16.45 -5.17
CA GLY A 194 20.01 16.67 -3.81
C GLY A 194 18.85 15.72 -3.39
N TYR A 195 18.41 14.81 -4.25
CA TYR A 195 17.28 13.90 -3.96
C TYR A 195 17.60 12.98 -2.78
N LEU A 196 18.82 12.43 -2.70
CA LEU A 196 19.18 11.57 -1.57
C LEU A 196 19.09 12.34 -0.24
N ALA A 197 19.54 13.59 -0.18
CA ALA A 197 19.45 14.41 1.04
C ALA A 197 18.01 14.64 1.50
N GLY A 198 17.05 14.67 0.58
CA GLY A 198 15.63 14.89 0.85
C GLY A 198 14.86 13.66 1.36
N LEU A 199 15.49 12.47 1.50
CA LEU A 199 14.83 11.19 1.79
C LEU A 199 15.14 10.62 3.18
N LEU A 200 15.45 11.47 4.17
CA LEU A 200 16.03 11.03 5.44
C LEU A 200 15.14 11.25 6.68
N GLY A 201 13.96 11.86 6.52
CA GLY A 201 13.01 12.09 7.63
C GLY A 201 13.50 13.01 8.75
N VAL A 202 14.55 13.77 8.51
CA VAL A 202 15.24 14.61 9.53
C VAL A 202 15.37 16.08 9.12
N GLY A 203 14.58 16.51 8.13
CA GLY A 203 14.84 17.76 7.42
C GLY A 203 16.01 17.65 6.46
N TYR A 204 16.30 18.72 5.74
CA TYR A 204 17.36 18.71 4.73
C TYR A 204 18.75 18.92 5.37
N PRO A 205 19.66 17.92 5.34
CA PRO A 205 20.96 17.99 6.05
C PRO A 205 22.02 18.76 5.25
N LYS A 206 21.79 20.04 5.02
CA LYS A 206 22.64 20.92 4.18
C LYS A 206 24.10 21.03 4.61
N GLU A 207 24.41 20.71 5.87
CA GLU A 207 25.78 20.71 6.36
C GLU A 207 26.66 19.59 5.79
N TYR A 208 26.04 18.53 5.23
CA TYR A 208 26.77 17.38 4.69
C TYR A 208 26.78 17.30 3.17
N THR A 209 26.08 18.20 2.48
CA THR A 209 26.05 18.23 1.01
C THR A 209 26.00 19.65 0.46
N PRO A 210 26.77 19.97 -0.61
CA PRO A 210 26.62 21.23 -1.33
C PRO A 210 25.43 21.25 -2.27
N TYR A 211 24.77 20.10 -2.51
CA TYR A 211 23.69 19.95 -3.47
C TYR A 211 22.34 20.18 -2.79
N SER A 212 21.40 20.72 -3.53
CA SER A 212 20.01 20.91 -3.14
C SER A 212 19.10 20.56 -4.31
N VAL A 213 17.84 20.26 -4.00
CA VAL A 213 16.80 20.10 -5.02
C VAL A 213 16.55 21.46 -5.69
N ALA A 214 16.61 21.51 -7.02
CA ALA A 214 16.54 22.79 -7.75
C ALA A 214 15.22 23.54 -7.50
N ALA A 215 14.09 22.81 -7.42
CA ALA A 215 12.78 23.40 -7.22
C ALA A 215 12.51 23.87 -5.78
N VAL A 216 13.25 23.38 -4.76
CA VAL A 216 12.93 23.61 -3.35
C VAL A 216 14.18 23.92 -2.53
N PRO A 217 14.30 25.13 -1.98
CA PRO A 217 15.40 25.46 -1.07
C PRO A 217 15.39 24.57 0.18
N PRO A 218 16.57 24.18 0.71
CA PRO A 218 16.69 23.30 1.88
C PRO A 218 15.89 23.74 3.12
N GLU A 219 15.77 25.04 3.35
CA GLU A 219 15.04 25.61 4.49
C GLU A 219 13.52 25.53 4.36
N LYS A 220 12.99 25.25 3.17
CA LYS A 220 11.56 25.01 2.91
C LYS A 220 11.20 23.54 2.88
N TRP A 221 12.20 22.64 2.98
CA TRP A 221 11.97 21.21 2.90
C TRP A 221 11.20 20.69 4.11
N ASP A 222 10.07 20.03 3.86
CA ASP A 222 9.22 19.41 4.88
C ASP A 222 8.91 17.94 4.53
N LEU A 223 8.13 17.26 5.37
CA LEU A 223 7.77 15.86 5.17
C LEU A 223 6.87 15.63 3.94
N PHE A 224 6.11 16.64 3.49
CA PHE A 224 5.34 16.53 2.25
C PHE A 224 6.24 16.60 1.01
N HIS A 225 7.37 17.31 1.07
CA HIS A 225 8.38 17.26 0.01
C HIS A 225 9.02 15.87 -0.09
N GLU A 226 9.39 15.26 1.03
CA GLU A 226 9.90 13.88 1.06
C GLU A 226 8.85 12.88 0.53
N PHE A 227 7.59 13.07 0.91
CA PHE A 227 6.47 12.28 0.40
C PHE A 227 6.37 12.36 -1.13
N ILE A 228 6.34 13.57 -1.69
CA ILE A 228 6.23 13.80 -3.14
C ILE A 228 7.43 13.20 -3.88
N LEU A 229 8.64 13.41 -3.37
CA LEU A 229 9.85 12.86 -3.96
C LEU A 229 9.78 11.33 -4.04
N THR A 230 9.43 10.67 -2.92
CA THR A 230 9.29 9.21 -2.88
C THR A 230 8.17 8.71 -3.79
N ASP A 231 7.03 9.40 -3.81
CA ASP A 231 5.86 9.07 -4.60
C ASP A 231 6.18 9.13 -6.11
N GLU A 232 6.81 10.20 -6.57
CA GLU A 232 7.19 10.35 -7.98
C GLU A 232 8.27 9.34 -8.42
N LEU A 233 9.25 9.05 -7.56
CA LEU A 233 10.25 8.00 -7.82
C LEU A 233 9.62 6.61 -7.99
N CYS A 234 8.44 6.36 -7.43
CA CYS A 234 7.71 5.10 -7.54
C CYS A 234 6.88 4.96 -8.84
N ARG A 235 6.65 6.03 -9.60
CA ARG A 235 5.82 6.00 -10.83
C ARG A 235 6.24 4.97 -11.88
N PRO A 236 7.54 4.68 -12.08
CA PRO A 236 7.95 3.63 -13.03
C PRO A 236 7.40 2.23 -12.70
N GLY A 237 6.77 2.06 -11.53
CA GLY A 237 6.18 0.81 -11.08
C GLY A 237 7.22 -0.29 -10.90
N SER A 238 8.29 -0.01 -10.16
CA SER A 238 9.37 -0.98 -9.87
C SER A 238 9.86 -0.84 -8.44
N GLY A 239 9.52 -1.81 -7.62
CA GLY A 239 10.07 -1.95 -6.27
C GLY A 239 11.58 -2.18 -6.29
N GLY A 240 12.08 -2.92 -7.30
CA GLY A 240 13.50 -3.16 -7.48
C GLY A 240 14.30 -1.88 -7.69
N PHE A 241 13.81 -0.97 -8.56
CA PHE A 241 14.42 0.34 -8.76
C PHE A 241 14.47 1.14 -7.45
N ILE A 242 13.34 1.31 -6.79
CA ILE A 242 13.26 2.09 -5.55
C ILE A 242 14.19 1.51 -4.49
N TRP A 243 14.19 0.22 -4.28
CA TRP A 243 15.06 -0.41 -3.29
C TRP A 243 16.54 -0.40 -3.68
N ASN A 244 16.86 -0.35 -4.97
CA ASN A 244 18.23 -0.14 -5.40
C ASN A 244 18.75 1.24 -4.99
N VAL A 245 17.97 2.29 -5.22
CA VAL A 245 18.45 3.66 -5.05
C VAL A 245 18.25 4.22 -3.64
N ILE A 246 17.16 3.83 -2.95
CA ILE A 246 16.86 4.37 -1.62
C ILE A 246 16.67 3.31 -0.52
N GLY A 247 16.43 2.03 -0.86
CA GLY A 247 16.03 1.02 0.12
C GLY A 247 17.04 0.84 1.27
N GLY A 248 18.32 0.61 0.96
CA GLY A 248 19.38 0.51 1.98
C GLY A 248 19.72 1.87 2.59
N TYR A 249 19.76 2.90 1.76
CA TYR A 249 20.12 4.27 2.11
C TYR A 249 19.18 4.91 3.14
N ALA A 250 17.88 4.96 2.83
CA ALA A 250 16.87 5.66 3.65
C ALA A 250 16.63 5.02 5.02
N ILE A 251 17.09 3.78 5.22
CA ILE A 251 16.97 3.08 6.51
C ILE A 251 18.32 2.92 7.23
N GLY A 252 19.44 2.89 6.50
CA GLY A 252 20.77 2.71 7.06
C GLY A 252 21.44 4.00 7.53
N LEU A 253 21.20 5.13 6.86
CA LEU A 253 21.83 6.41 7.17
C LEU A 253 21.18 7.19 8.33
N PRO A 254 19.83 7.23 8.51
CA PRO A 254 19.22 8.03 9.57
C PRO A 254 19.73 7.72 10.99
N PRO A 255 19.99 6.46 11.41
CA PRO A 255 20.60 6.17 12.70
C PRO A 255 21.98 6.83 12.86
N VAL A 256 22.78 6.90 11.79
CA VAL A 256 24.10 7.57 11.80
C VAL A 256 23.92 9.07 12.01
N LEU A 257 23.03 9.69 11.22
CA LEU A 257 22.73 11.13 11.32
C LEU A 257 22.25 11.55 12.71
N LYS A 258 21.40 10.73 13.34
CA LYS A 258 20.79 11.08 14.63
C LYS A 258 21.71 10.80 15.82
N TYR A 259 22.40 9.66 15.82
CA TYR A 259 23.00 9.12 17.05
C TYR A 259 24.51 8.91 16.99
N ALA A 260 25.15 9.00 15.81
CA ALA A 260 26.62 8.89 15.73
C ALA A 260 27.30 10.15 16.26
N ARG A 261 28.54 9.98 16.71
CA ARG A 261 29.45 11.10 17.05
C ARG A 261 29.77 11.91 15.80
N LYS A 262 30.10 13.18 15.99
CA LYS A 262 30.40 14.11 14.88
C LYS A 262 31.46 13.57 13.94
N GLU A 263 32.58 13.04 14.49
CA GLU A 263 33.70 12.51 13.71
C GLU A 263 33.27 11.34 12.80
N LEU A 264 32.33 10.48 13.28
CA LEU A 264 31.79 9.39 12.49
C LEU A 264 30.84 9.91 11.43
N LYS A 265 30.00 10.91 11.75
CA LYS A 265 29.13 11.57 10.77
C LYS A 265 29.93 12.20 9.65
N ASP A 266 30.95 13.00 10.00
CA ASP A 266 31.80 13.72 9.04
C ASP A 266 32.53 12.75 8.09
N ARG A 267 32.81 11.52 8.55
CA ARG A 267 33.48 10.48 7.75
C ARG A 267 32.52 9.72 6.82
N VAL A 268 31.26 9.52 7.23
CA VAL A 268 30.33 8.64 6.51
C VAL A 268 29.31 9.42 5.69
N VAL A 269 28.72 10.43 6.29
CA VAL A 269 27.50 11.07 5.77
C VAL A 269 27.73 11.80 4.44
N PRO A 270 28.79 12.61 4.24
CA PRO A 270 28.95 13.39 3.02
C PRO A 270 29.00 12.53 1.75
N ASP A 271 29.80 11.47 1.75
CA ASP A 271 29.96 10.61 0.57
C ASP A 271 28.69 9.77 0.29
N VAL A 272 27.98 9.37 1.33
CA VAL A 272 26.73 8.62 1.20
C VAL A 272 25.61 9.51 0.65
N ILE A 273 25.43 10.72 1.19
CA ILE A 273 24.39 11.66 0.72
C ILE A 273 24.66 12.14 -0.72
N GLN A 274 25.92 12.27 -1.09
CA GLN A 274 26.30 12.68 -2.45
C GLN A 274 26.29 11.54 -3.47
N GLY A 275 25.88 10.32 -3.06
CA GLY A 275 25.81 9.17 -3.95
C GLY A 275 27.16 8.57 -4.34
N LYS A 276 28.26 8.96 -3.66
CA LYS A 276 29.61 8.43 -3.90
C LYS A 276 29.84 7.07 -3.28
N SER A 277 29.24 6.82 -2.11
CA SER A 277 29.25 5.53 -1.42
C SER A 277 27.84 5.10 -1.01
N ARG A 278 27.68 3.82 -0.71
CA ARG A 278 26.38 3.23 -0.34
C ARG A 278 26.41 2.73 1.10
N ILE A 279 25.27 2.84 1.76
CA ILE A 279 25.05 2.32 3.11
C ILE A 279 23.83 1.40 3.11
N CYS A 280 23.86 0.38 3.98
CA CYS A 280 22.70 -0.48 4.22
C CYS A 280 22.41 -0.64 5.71
N LEU A 281 21.22 -1.12 6.05
CA LEU A 281 20.82 -1.51 7.40
C LEU A 281 20.86 -3.03 7.53
N ALA A 282 21.64 -3.56 8.48
CA ALA A 282 21.84 -4.99 8.69
C ALA A 282 21.36 -5.39 10.10
N ILE A 283 20.07 -5.73 10.24
CA ILE A 283 19.44 -6.13 11.51
C ILE A 283 19.06 -7.60 11.46
N THR A 284 18.23 -7.99 10.49
CA THR A 284 17.62 -9.31 10.37
C THR A 284 18.65 -10.42 10.20
N GLU A 285 18.45 -11.53 10.90
CA GLU A 285 19.28 -12.74 10.87
C GLU A 285 18.47 -13.94 10.33
N PRO A 286 19.11 -15.07 9.99
CA PRO A 286 18.39 -16.27 9.54
C PRO A 286 17.25 -16.68 10.48
N ASP A 287 17.49 -16.64 11.79
CA ASP A 287 16.58 -17.10 12.83
C ASP A 287 15.92 -15.96 13.62
N CYS A 288 16.18 -14.68 13.24
CA CYS A 288 15.71 -13.50 13.96
C CYS A 288 15.20 -12.43 12.98
N GLY A 289 13.93 -12.52 12.62
CA GLY A 289 13.21 -11.53 11.79
C GLY A 289 12.47 -10.49 12.66
N SER A 290 11.22 -10.78 13.02
CA SER A 290 10.41 -9.90 13.88
C SER A 290 10.93 -9.81 15.32
N ASP A 291 11.59 -10.85 15.82
CA ASP A 291 12.16 -10.92 17.17
C ASP A 291 13.56 -10.29 17.25
N VAL A 292 13.65 -9.01 16.93
CA VAL A 292 14.91 -8.24 16.90
C VAL A 292 15.63 -8.23 18.26
N ALA A 293 14.90 -8.38 19.37
CA ALA A 293 15.47 -8.40 20.71
C ALA A 293 16.41 -9.59 20.97
N ASN A 294 16.24 -10.67 20.20
CA ASN A 294 16.99 -11.92 20.39
C ASN A 294 18.02 -12.19 19.28
N LEU A 295 18.45 -11.16 18.53
CA LEU A 295 19.53 -11.28 17.56
C LEU A 295 20.80 -11.88 18.19
N THR A 296 21.57 -12.62 17.40
CA THR A 296 22.73 -13.44 17.83
C THR A 296 24.08 -12.98 17.29
N CYS A 297 24.11 -12.16 16.21
CA CYS A 297 25.35 -11.58 15.71
C CYS A 297 26.06 -10.81 16.82
N GLU A 298 27.20 -11.30 17.28
CA GLU A 298 27.87 -10.77 18.47
C GLU A 298 28.98 -9.76 18.13
N ALA A 299 29.29 -8.89 19.09
CA ALA A 299 30.42 -7.99 19.04
C ALA A 299 31.11 -7.95 20.41
N LYS A 300 32.28 -8.55 20.50
CA LYS A 300 33.09 -8.62 21.71
C LYS A 300 34.21 -7.59 21.70
N LYS A 301 34.35 -6.83 22.77
CA LYS A 301 35.48 -5.91 22.90
C LYS A 301 36.82 -6.66 22.99
N THR A 302 37.82 -6.11 22.32
CA THR A 302 39.22 -6.53 22.49
C THR A 302 39.73 -6.23 23.91
N PRO A 303 40.74 -6.97 24.40
CA PRO A 303 41.27 -6.73 25.77
C PRO A 303 41.77 -5.29 26.00
N ASP A 304 42.26 -4.60 24.97
CA ASP A 304 42.69 -3.21 25.03
C ASP A 304 41.54 -2.19 25.00
N GLY A 305 40.30 -2.68 24.82
CA GLY A 305 39.07 -1.88 24.78
C GLY A 305 38.91 -1.00 23.55
N LYS A 306 39.79 -1.08 22.55
CA LYS A 306 39.81 -0.17 21.40
C LYS A 306 38.96 -0.64 20.21
N HIS A 307 38.63 -1.92 20.17
CA HIS A 307 37.89 -2.50 19.04
C HIS A 307 36.79 -3.44 19.53
N TYR A 308 35.83 -3.70 18.65
CA TYR A 308 34.92 -4.85 18.70
C TYR A 308 35.40 -5.88 17.68
N ILE A 309 35.32 -7.16 18.01
CA ILE A 309 35.40 -8.28 17.07
C ILE A 309 33.96 -8.74 16.81
N VAL A 310 33.51 -8.61 15.55
CA VAL A 310 32.13 -8.90 15.16
C VAL A 310 32.09 -10.25 14.44
N ASN A 311 31.19 -11.13 14.91
CA ASN A 311 30.93 -12.45 14.33
C ASN A 311 29.43 -12.71 14.22
N GLY A 312 29.00 -13.26 13.08
CA GLY A 312 27.61 -13.64 12.86
C GLY A 312 27.13 -13.39 11.44
N GLU A 313 25.83 -13.51 11.26
CA GLU A 313 25.21 -13.49 9.93
C GLU A 313 24.04 -12.53 9.90
N LYS A 314 23.81 -11.91 8.72
CA LYS A 314 22.64 -11.09 8.44
C LYS A 314 22.01 -11.51 7.13
N LYS A 315 20.68 -11.50 7.06
CA LYS A 315 19.94 -12.01 5.91
C LYS A 315 18.88 -11.00 5.44
N TRP A 316 18.59 -11.04 4.16
CA TRP A 316 17.69 -10.10 3.48
C TRP A 316 18.10 -8.62 3.57
N ILE A 317 19.41 -8.38 3.52
CA ILE A 317 19.97 -7.03 3.64
C ILE A 317 19.91 -6.33 2.28
N THR A 318 19.02 -5.36 2.14
CA THR A 318 18.88 -4.53 0.93
C THR A 318 20.16 -3.75 0.68
N ASN A 319 20.63 -3.75 -0.58
CA ASN A 319 21.87 -3.14 -1.05
C ASN A 319 23.18 -3.71 -0.46
N GLY A 320 23.12 -4.77 0.34
CA GLY A 320 24.31 -5.33 1.01
C GLY A 320 25.45 -5.71 0.08
N VAL A 321 25.17 -6.16 -1.16
CA VAL A 321 26.19 -6.50 -2.17
C VAL A 321 27.04 -5.28 -2.59
N TRP A 322 26.47 -4.08 -2.55
CA TRP A 322 27.13 -2.84 -3.00
C TRP A 322 27.49 -1.89 -1.86
N ALA A 323 27.06 -2.19 -0.63
CA ALA A 323 27.26 -1.31 0.50
C ALA A 323 28.75 -1.14 0.81
N ASP A 324 29.20 0.10 0.92
CA ASP A 324 30.49 0.48 1.46
C ASP A 324 30.45 0.56 2.99
N TRP A 325 29.27 0.83 3.53
CA TRP A 325 28.99 0.96 4.95
C TRP A 325 27.79 0.10 5.36
N PHE A 326 27.91 -0.55 6.51
CA PHE A 326 26.85 -1.37 7.10
C PHE A 326 26.47 -0.79 8.46
N THR A 327 25.23 -0.37 8.66
CA THR A 327 24.65 -0.06 9.97
C THR A 327 24.13 -1.36 10.55
N VAL A 328 24.89 -1.95 11.49
CA VAL A 328 24.70 -3.33 11.95
C VAL A 328 24.21 -3.37 13.39
N ALA A 329 23.10 -4.06 13.63
CA ALA A 329 22.68 -4.44 14.99
C ALA A 329 23.49 -5.65 15.46
N VAL A 330 24.10 -5.53 16.64
CA VAL A 330 24.96 -6.58 17.21
C VAL A 330 24.65 -6.80 18.68
N ARG A 331 24.97 -7.96 19.20
CA ARG A 331 24.88 -8.29 20.62
C ARG A 331 26.21 -7.99 21.31
N THR A 332 26.18 -7.04 22.22
CA THR A 332 27.34 -6.66 23.07
C THR A 332 27.13 -7.02 24.54
N GLY A 333 25.90 -7.34 24.93
CA GLY A 333 25.52 -7.65 26.32
C GLY A 333 24.65 -8.90 26.43
N GLY A 334 23.93 -9.01 27.53
CA GLY A 334 23.06 -10.14 27.82
C GLY A 334 21.86 -10.29 26.84
N PRO A 335 20.97 -11.26 27.07
CA PRO A 335 19.81 -11.52 26.22
C PRO A 335 18.78 -10.37 26.27
N GLY A 336 17.90 -10.32 25.28
CA GLY A 336 16.83 -9.33 25.16
C GLY A 336 17.30 -7.97 24.67
N MET A 337 16.45 -6.97 24.77
CA MET A 337 16.65 -5.61 24.22
C MET A 337 17.87 -4.89 24.79
N GLY A 338 18.15 -5.12 26.11
CA GLY A 338 19.25 -4.46 26.84
C GLY A 338 20.65 -4.96 26.48
N GLY A 339 20.81 -5.93 25.61
CA GLY A 339 22.10 -6.42 25.13
C GLY A 339 22.43 -6.02 23.68
N VAL A 340 21.57 -5.23 23.03
CA VAL A 340 21.74 -4.85 21.63
C VAL A 340 22.47 -3.51 21.51
N SER A 341 23.47 -3.44 20.62
CA SER A 341 24.16 -2.24 20.19
C SER A 341 24.08 -2.05 18.67
N VAL A 342 24.41 -0.88 18.16
CA VAL A 342 24.48 -0.61 16.72
C VAL A 342 25.86 -0.07 16.37
N LEU A 343 26.48 -0.68 15.37
CA LEU A 343 27.80 -0.30 14.84
C LEU A 343 27.69 0.16 13.39
N VAL A 344 28.50 1.14 12.97
CA VAL A 344 28.73 1.44 11.55
C VAL A 344 30.03 0.74 11.13
N ILE A 345 29.91 -0.25 10.26
CA ILE A 345 31.04 -1.07 9.84
C ILE A 345 31.36 -0.76 8.37
N PRO A 346 32.60 -0.31 8.06
CA PRO A 346 33.03 -0.17 6.68
C PRO A 346 33.20 -1.55 6.04
N ARG A 347 33.01 -1.66 4.72
CA ARG A 347 33.37 -2.89 4.00
C ARG A 347 34.86 -3.15 4.17
N CYS A 348 35.20 -4.27 4.73
CA CYS A 348 36.58 -4.67 5.03
C CYS A 348 36.73 -6.20 4.97
N GLU A 349 37.95 -6.68 5.21
CA GLU A 349 38.26 -8.11 5.36
C GLU A 349 37.40 -8.72 6.47
N GLY A 350 36.97 -9.98 6.27
CA GLY A 350 36.06 -10.70 7.16
C GLY A 350 34.57 -10.45 6.86
N ILE A 351 34.21 -9.54 5.92
CA ILE A 351 32.82 -9.37 5.46
C ILE A 351 32.63 -10.07 4.13
N THR A 352 31.79 -11.10 4.12
CA THR A 352 31.37 -11.80 2.89
C THR A 352 29.92 -11.46 2.57
N THR A 353 29.64 -11.19 1.29
CA THR A 353 28.29 -10.86 0.82
C THR A 353 27.89 -11.76 -0.35
N ARG A 354 26.66 -12.28 -0.29
CA ARG A 354 26.09 -13.13 -1.35
C ARG A 354 24.69 -12.63 -1.69
N GLU A 355 24.50 -12.27 -2.96
CA GLU A 355 23.19 -11.84 -3.46
C GLU A 355 22.17 -13.00 -3.36
N MET A 356 20.95 -12.66 -3.02
CA MET A 356 19.84 -13.60 -2.88
C MET A 356 18.89 -13.47 -4.07
N ASP A 357 18.48 -14.60 -4.65
CA ASP A 357 17.46 -14.65 -5.70
C ASP A 357 16.06 -14.61 -5.05
N CYS A 358 15.41 -13.46 -5.10
CA CYS A 358 14.12 -13.21 -4.50
C CYS A 358 12.99 -13.24 -5.54
N MET A 359 11.77 -13.46 -5.07
CA MET A 359 10.54 -13.53 -5.87
C MET A 359 10.29 -12.27 -6.71
N GLY A 360 10.56 -11.09 -6.13
CA GLY A 360 10.37 -9.78 -6.72
C GLY A 360 11.44 -8.82 -6.22
N VAL A 361 11.21 -7.51 -6.44
CA VAL A 361 12.13 -6.43 -6.07
C VAL A 361 13.52 -6.67 -6.68
N HIS A 362 13.55 -7.10 -7.93
CA HIS A 362 14.78 -7.49 -8.63
C HIS A 362 15.74 -6.31 -8.75
N GLY A 363 17.02 -6.58 -8.58
CA GLY A 363 18.06 -5.56 -8.64
C GLY A 363 18.14 -4.66 -7.39
N SER A 364 17.45 -5.00 -6.30
CA SER A 364 17.60 -4.35 -4.99
C SER A 364 18.90 -4.69 -4.28
N GLY A 365 19.61 -5.72 -4.76
CA GLY A 365 20.82 -6.22 -4.10
C GLY A 365 20.56 -6.78 -2.72
N THR A 366 19.43 -7.50 -2.57
CA THR A 366 19.11 -8.21 -1.32
C THR A 366 20.15 -9.30 -1.04
N THR A 367 20.74 -9.25 0.14
CA THR A 367 22.01 -9.90 0.44
C THR A 367 21.96 -10.76 1.69
N TYR A 368 22.67 -11.87 1.65
CA TYR A 368 23.16 -12.60 2.82
C TYR A 368 24.56 -12.07 3.16
N VAL A 369 24.78 -11.64 4.38
CA VAL A 369 26.06 -11.05 4.86
C VAL A 369 26.60 -11.88 6.00
N THR A 370 27.88 -12.26 5.92
CA THR A 370 28.59 -12.95 6.99
C THR A 370 29.72 -12.06 7.52
N PHE A 371 29.86 -12.01 8.83
CA PHE A 371 30.95 -11.33 9.56
C PHE A 371 31.79 -12.41 10.26
N GLU A 372 33.08 -12.46 9.93
CA GLU A 372 34.07 -13.41 10.49
C GLU A 372 35.25 -12.61 11.03
N ASP A 373 35.36 -12.54 12.36
CA ASP A 373 36.40 -11.81 13.09
C ASP A 373 36.62 -10.37 12.64
N VAL A 374 35.53 -9.69 12.25
CA VAL A 374 35.58 -8.31 11.73
C VAL A 374 35.96 -7.36 12.85
N LYS A 375 37.14 -6.71 12.71
CA LYS A 375 37.67 -5.76 13.68
C LYS A 375 37.11 -4.37 13.44
N VAL A 376 36.30 -3.85 14.37
CA VAL A 376 35.61 -2.57 14.27
C VAL A 376 36.03 -1.64 15.38
N PRO A 377 36.51 -0.41 15.11
CA PRO A 377 36.87 0.58 16.16
C PRO A 377 35.66 0.89 17.06
N VAL A 378 35.89 1.07 18.38
CA VAL A 378 34.80 1.41 19.33
C VAL A 378 34.15 2.75 19.00
N GLU A 379 34.86 3.63 18.28
CA GLU A 379 34.35 4.89 17.76
C GLU A 379 33.23 4.75 16.74
N ASN A 380 33.08 3.58 16.14
CA ASN A 380 32.03 3.29 15.19
C ASN A 380 30.68 2.88 15.85
N LEU A 381 30.61 2.90 17.19
CA LEU A 381 29.39 2.71 17.95
C LEU A 381 28.43 3.88 17.74
N ILE A 382 27.19 3.59 17.40
CA ILE A 382 26.08 4.55 17.30
C ILE A 382 25.33 4.59 18.64
N GLY A 383 25.24 5.76 19.25
CA GLY A 383 24.60 5.93 20.55
C GLY A 383 25.45 5.36 21.70
N LYS A 384 24.82 4.60 22.59
CA LYS A 384 25.46 3.95 23.75
C LYS A 384 25.46 2.44 23.60
N GLU A 385 26.48 1.80 24.11
CA GLU A 385 26.55 0.33 24.19
C GLU A 385 25.36 -0.21 24.97
N ASN A 386 24.78 -1.31 24.49
CA ASN A 386 23.60 -1.96 25.05
C ASN A 386 22.31 -1.12 25.01
N ALA A 387 22.29 0.00 24.27
CA ALA A 387 21.12 0.85 24.05
C ALA A 387 20.69 0.92 22.56
N GLY A 388 21.23 0.03 21.74
CA GLY A 388 21.00 0.03 20.29
C GLY A 388 19.56 -0.33 19.90
N PHE A 389 18.85 -1.10 20.72
CA PHE A 389 17.44 -1.42 20.44
C PHE A 389 16.58 -0.14 20.31
N LYS A 390 16.81 0.86 21.17
CA LYS A 390 16.13 2.16 21.07
C LYS A 390 16.45 2.87 19.76
N VAL A 391 17.72 2.86 19.32
CA VAL A 391 18.16 3.47 18.04
C VAL A 391 17.44 2.84 16.87
N ILE A 392 17.30 1.51 16.86
CA ILE A 392 16.59 0.77 15.82
C ILE A 392 15.10 1.14 15.80
N MET A 393 14.44 1.12 16.96
CA MET A 393 13.00 1.42 17.06
C MET A 393 12.65 2.84 16.63
N MET A 394 13.49 3.82 16.94
CA MET A 394 13.32 5.21 16.52
C MET A 394 13.31 5.38 14.99
N ASN A 395 14.05 4.54 14.27
CA ASN A 395 14.10 4.59 12.82
C ASN A 395 12.91 3.89 12.13
N PHE A 396 12.29 2.93 12.79
CA PHE A 396 11.26 2.07 12.16
C PHE A 396 10.01 2.81 11.71
N ASN A 397 9.60 3.88 12.39
CA ASN A 397 8.42 4.63 11.97
C ASN A 397 8.68 5.37 10.64
N HIS A 398 9.87 5.94 10.45
CA HIS A 398 10.25 6.54 9.17
C HIS A 398 10.33 5.48 8.05
N GLU A 399 10.94 4.31 8.32
CA GLU A 399 10.97 3.19 7.38
C GLU A 399 9.55 2.75 6.97
N ARG A 400 8.63 2.58 7.95
CA ARG A 400 7.24 2.22 7.69
C ARG A 400 6.52 3.27 6.84
N MET A 401 6.72 4.56 7.12
CA MET A 401 6.17 5.65 6.31
C MET A 401 6.67 5.57 4.86
N GLY A 402 7.96 5.30 4.64
CA GLY A 402 8.51 5.07 3.30
C GLY A 402 7.83 3.90 2.58
N ILE A 403 7.60 2.76 3.26
CA ILE A 403 6.86 1.61 2.69
C ILE A 403 5.42 1.99 2.35
N ILE A 404 4.72 2.71 3.22
CA ILE A 404 3.34 3.17 3.02
C ILE A 404 3.23 4.03 1.76
N ILE A 405 4.12 5.01 1.60
CA ILE A 405 4.17 5.91 0.43
C ILE A 405 4.34 5.10 -0.86
N GLN A 406 5.32 4.19 -0.88
CA GLN A 406 5.61 3.35 -2.03
C GLN A 406 4.42 2.46 -2.40
N CYS A 407 3.81 1.78 -1.43
CA CYS A 407 2.63 0.94 -1.64
C CYS A 407 1.43 1.74 -2.15
N SER A 408 1.19 2.95 -1.61
CA SER A 408 0.11 3.84 -2.05
C SER A 408 0.31 4.22 -3.52
N ARG A 409 1.51 4.61 -3.92
CA ARG A 409 1.80 4.93 -5.34
C ARG A 409 1.70 3.70 -6.23
N PHE A 410 2.21 2.55 -5.84
CA PHE A 410 2.11 1.33 -6.65
C PHE A 410 0.67 0.86 -6.85
N ALA A 411 -0.18 1.02 -5.84
CA ALA A 411 -1.61 0.77 -5.99
C ALA A 411 -2.25 1.70 -7.05
N ARG A 412 -1.87 3.00 -7.05
CA ARG A 412 -2.30 3.97 -8.08
C ARG A 412 -1.77 3.61 -9.47
N VAL A 413 -0.53 3.20 -9.59
CA VAL A 413 0.06 2.74 -10.88
C VAL A 413 -0.71 1.54 -11.41
N CYS A 414 -1.01 0.55 -10.58
CA CYS A 414 -1.83 -0.61 -10.97
C CYS A 414 -3.22 -0.19 -11.46
N TYR A 415 -3.86 0.73 -10.76
CA TYR A 415 -5.17 1.27 -11.14
C TYR A 415 -5.10 2.05 -12.46
N GLU A 416 -4.15 2.96 -12.59
CA GLU A 416 -3.95 3.80 -13.77
C GLU A 416 -3.75 2.96 -15.04
N GLU A 417 -2.85 1.98 -14.99
CA GLU A 417 -2.58 1.06 -16.09
C GLU A 417 -3.83 0.23 -16.44
N ALA A 418 -4.53 -0.29 -15.43
CA ALA A 418 -5.76 -1.05 -15.64
C ALA A 418 -6.88 -0.19 -16.27
N MET A 419 -7.02 1.06 -15.86
CA MET A 419 -7.99 2.02 -16.41
C MET A 419 -7.66 2.35 -17.87
N LYS A 420 -6.40 2.70 -18.17
CA LYS A 420 -5.92 2.96 -19.54
C LYS A 420 -6.15 1.76 -20.45
N TYR A 421 -5.85 0.56 -19.97
CA TYR A 421 -6.06 -0.68 -20.71
C TYR A 421 -7.56 -0.97 -20.96
N ALA A 422 -8.41 -0.81 -19.93
CA ALA A 422 -9.84 -1.05 -20.03
C ALA A 422 -10.54 -0.12 -21.05
N HIS A 423 -10.02 1.09 -21.24
CA HIS A 423 -10.51 2.02 -22.27
C HIS A 423 -10.08 1.65 -23.71
N LYS A 424 -8.96 0.94 -23.86
CA LYS A 424 -8.42 0.55 -25.19
C LYS A 424 -8.89 -0.82 -25.64
N ARG A 425 -8.91 -1.82 -24.74
CA ARG A 425 -9.25 -3.21 -25.07
C ARG A 425 -10.74 -3.39 -25.34
N LYS A 426 -11.07 -4.10 -26.42
CA LYS A 426 -12.44 -4.50 -26.76
C LYS A 426 -12.63 -6.00 -26.62
N THR A 427 -13.77 -6.42 -26.07
CA THR A 427 -14.25 -7.82 -25.96
C THR A 427 -15.75 -7.85 -26.12
N PHE A 428 -16.28 -8.87 -26.78
CA PHE A 428 -17.72 -8.99 -27.04
C PHE A 428 -18.34 -7.72 -27.66
N GLY A 429 -17.63 -7.10 -28.63
CA GLY A 429 -18.08 -5.93 -29.36
C GLY A 429 -18.03 -4.58 -28.65
N LYS A 430 -17.60 -4.50 -27.38
CA LYS A 430 -17.50 -3.26 -26.58
C LYS A 430 -16.19 -3.17 -25.81
N LYS A 431 -15.85 -1.96 -25.29
CA LYS A 431 -14.64 -1.76 -24.49
C LYS A 431 -14.74 -2.53 -23.17
N LEU A 432 -13.61 -2.91 -22.57
CA LEU A 432 -13.59 -3.57 -21.26
C LEU A 432 -14.27 -2.72 -20.19
N ILE A 433 -14.06 -1.40 -20.19
CA ILE A 433 -14.69 -0.47 -19.25
C ILE A 433 -16.23 -0.49 -19.29
N ASP A 434 -16.83 -0.88 -20.43
CA ASP A 434 -18.28 -0.95 -20.60
C ASP A 434 -18.89 -2.20 -19.92
N HIS A 435 -18.05 -3.12 -19.42
CA HIS A 435 -18.51 -4.29 -18.67
C HIS A 435 -18.69 -3.95 -17.18
N PRO A 436 -19.86 -4.19 -16.57
CA PRO A 436 -20.10 -3.84 -15.16
C PRO A 436 -19.08 -4.44 -14.18
N VAL A 437 -18.64 -5.67 -14.42
CA VAL A 437 -17.67 -6.35 -13.56
C VAL A 437 -16.30 -5.62 -13.56
N ILE A 438 -15.88 -5.05 -14.68
CA ILE A 438 -14.63 -4.30 -14.78
C ILE A 438 -14.75 -2.97 -14.03
N ARG A 439 -15.87 -2.24 -14.23
CA ARG A 439 -16.14 -1.01 -13.46
C ARG A 439 -16.19 -1.25 -11.95
N MET A 440 -16.79 -2.37 -11.52
CA MET A 440 -16.81 -2.74 -10.10
C MET A 440 -15.41 -2.99 -9.54
N LYS A 441 -14.52 -3.68 -10.28
CA LYS A 441 -13.12 -3.89 -9.88
C LYS A 441 -12.39 -2.56 -9.74
N LEU A 442 -12.47 -1.70 -10.74
CA LEU A 442 -11.84 -0.38 -10.72
C LEU A 442 -12.39 0.51 -9.59
N ALA A 443 -13.70 0.51 -9.35
CA ALA A 443 -14.30 1.25 -8.24
C ALA A 443 -13.80 0.76 -6.86
N GLN A 444 -13.63 -0.56 -6.69
CA GLN A 444 -13.08 -1.12 -5.45
C GLN A 444 -11.60 -0.76 -5.26
N MET A 445 -10.81 -0.75 -6.34
CA MET A 445 -9.41 -0.29 -6.28
C MET A 445 -9.35 1.19 -5.89
N ALA A 446 -10.09 2.06 -6.59
CA ALA A 446 -10.13 3.50 -6.30
C ALA A 446 -10.53 3.80 -4.85
N ARG A 447 -11.57 3.14 -4.34
CA ARG A 447 -12.04 3.31 -2.95
C ARG A 447 -10.95 3.00 -1.93
N GLN A 448 -10.21 1.90 -2.11
CA GLN A 448 -9.14 1.52 -1.19
C GLN A 448 -7.93 2.44 -1.30
N ILE A 449 -7.58 2.85 -2.51
CA ILE A 449 -6.51 3.82 -2.77
C ILE A 449 -6.79 5.12 -2.05
N GLU A 450 -7.99 5.70 -2.26
CA GLU A 450 -8.33 7.00 -1.66
C GLU A 450 -8.41 6.93 -0.12
N ALA A 451 -8.98 5.87 0.44
CA ALA A 451 -9.02 5.66 1.89
C ALA A 451 -7.60 5.57 2.49
N THR A 452 -6.69 4.82 1.85
CA THR A 452 -5.30 4.67 2.28
C THR A 452 -4.53 5.98 2.15
N HIS A 453 -4.70 6.69 1.03
CA HIS A 453 -4.00 7.94 0.76
C HIS A 453 -4.40 9.07 1.73
N ASN A 454 -5.68 9.27 1.97
CA ASN A 454 -6.15 10.29 2.91
C ASN A 454 -5.66 10.01 4.35
N TRP A 455 -5.58 8.76 4.75
CA TRP A 455 -4.99 8.41 6.05
C TRP A 455 -3.48 8.69 6.06
N LEU A 456 -2.76 8.42 4.97
CA LEU A 456 -1.34 8.74 4.82
C LEU A 456 -1.08 10.24 4.94
N GLU A 457 -1.81 11.08 4.19
CA GLU A 457 -1.67 12.55 4.26
C GLU A 457 -1.92 13.08 5.68
N ASN A 458 -2.95 12.56 6.36
CA ASN A 458 -3.21 12.91 7.75
C ASN A 458 -2.05 12.54 8.67
N LEU A 459 -1.45 11.34 8.53
CA LEU A 459 -0.30 10.94 9.36
C LEU A 459 0.96 11.78 9.07
N ILE A 460 1.24 12.12 7.81
CA ILE A 460 2.33 13.03 7.46
C ILE A 460 2.12 14.38 8.12
N TYR A 461 0.91 14.93 8.06
CA TYR A 461 0.57 16.18 8.73
C TYR A 461 0.77 16.08 10.25
N GLN A 462 0.31 15.01 10.89
CA GLN A 462 0.51 14.82 12.33
C GLN A 462 1.99 14.70 12.69
N CYS A 463 2.81 13.98 11.90
CA CYS A 463 4.26 13.92 12.08
C CYS A 463 4.92 15.29 11.93
N SER A 464 4.42 16.14 11.02
CA SER A 464 4.93 17.52 10.83
C SER A 464 4.52 18.47 11.97
N ALA A 465 3.32 18.27 12.54
CA ALA A 465 2.76 19.13 13.59
C ALA A 465 3.26 18.80 14.99
N MET A 466 3.74 17.57 15.21
CA MET A 466 4.26 17.10 16.51
C MET A 466 5.79 17.12 16.53
N GLY A 467 6.37 17.27 17.71
CA GLY A 467 7.80 16.98 17.90
C GLY A 467 8.07 15.48 17.70
N GLU A 468 9.27 15.12 17.25
CA GLU A 468 9.64 13.74 16.89
C GLU A 468 9.32 12.71 18.01
N GLN A 469 9.63 13.04 19.27
CA GLN A 469 9.37 12.15 20.40
C GLN A 469 7.86 11.94 20.64
N GLU A 470 7.07 13.01 20.52
CA GLU A 470 5.61 12.94 20.66
C GLU A 470 4.99 12.11 19.53
N ALA A 471 5.40 12.36 18.29
CA ALA A 471 4.95 11.61 17.12
C ALA A 471 5.27 10.11 17.27
N MET A 472 6.48 9.77 17.73
CA MET A 472 6.88 8.38 17.97
C MET A 472 5.96 7.69 18.99
N MET A 473 5.63 8.35 20.09
CA MET A 473 4.81 7.76 21.15
C MET A 473 3.33 7.67 20.76
N ARG A 474 2.81 8.66 20.04
CA ARG A 474 1.38 8.77 19.76
C ARG A 474 0.96 8.14 18.44
N LEU A 475 1.83 8.14 17.44
CA LEU A 475 1.48 7.72 16.09
C LEU A 475 1.95 6.30 15.74
N GLY A 476 2.74 5.64 16.60
CA GLY A 476 3.31 4.32 16.32
C GLY A 476 2.26 3.28 15.92
N GLY A 477 1.14 3.19 16.66
CA GLY A 477 0.04 2.27 16.34
C GLY A 477 -0.71 2.64 15.06
N ALA A 478 -0.95 3.94 14.83
CA ALA A 478 -1.60 4.40 13.61
C ALA A 478 -0.73 4.17 12.36
N ILE A 479 0.59 4.42 12.45
CA ILE A 479 1.55 4.12 11.38
C ILE A 479 1.61 2.61 11.12
N ALA A 480 1.61 1.77 12.17
CA ALA A 480 1.59 0.33 12.02
C ALA A 480 0.32 -0.16 11.32
N GLY A 481 -0.86 0.31 11.75
CA GLY A 481 -2.14 -0.01 11.12
C GLY A 481 -2.19 0.42 9.65
N LEU A 482 -1.70 1.62 9.34
CA LEU A 482 -1.65 2.09 7.95
C LEU A 482 -0.62 1.31 7.11
N LYS A 483 0.50 0.85 7.70
CA LYS A 483 1.46 -0.01 6.98
C LYS A 483 0.79 -1.30 6.53
N ALA A 484 0.07 -1.99 7.40
CA ALA A 484 -0.68 -3.17 7.03
C ALA A 484 -1.76 -2.86 5.97
N GLN A 485 -2.55 -1.79 6.18
CA GLN A 485 -3.57 -1.36 5.21
C GLN A 485 -2.98 -1.07 3.83
N SER A 486 -1.84 -0.38 3.75
CA SER A 486 -1.24 0.03 2.48
C SER A 486 -0.72 -1.17 1.68
N THR A 487 -0.11 -2.17 2.34
CA THR A 487 0.36 -3.38 1.68
C THR A 487 -0.79 -4.26 1.19
N ILE A 488 -1.87 -4.39 1.97
CA ILE A 488 -3.10 -5.08 1.56
C ILE A 488 -3.76 -4.37 0.37
N THR A 489 -3.82 -3.03 0.40
CA THR A 489 -4.36 -2.24 -0.72
C THR A 489 -3.53 -2.43 -1.98
N PHE A 490 -2.20 -2.41 -1.86
CA PHE A 490 -1.29 -2.64 -2.99
C PHE A 490 -1.48 -4.04 -3.57
N GLU A 491 -1.52 -5.08 -2.74
CA GLU A 491 -1.76 -6.46 -3.19
C GLU A 491 -3.10 -6.60 -3.91
N PHE A 492 -4.16 -6.05 -3.33
CA PHE A 492 -5.48 -6.04 -3.96
C PHE A 492 -5.44 -5.37 -5.34
N CYS A 493 -4.86 -4.18 -5.45
CA CYS A 493 -4.78 -3.45 -6.71
C CYS A 493 -3.91 -4.16 -7.74
N ALA A 494 -2.77 -4.73 -7.35
CA ALA A 494 -1.90 -5.48 -8.25
C ALA A 494 -2.61 -6.73 -8.79
N ARG A 495 -3.30 -7.50 -7.94
CA ARG A 495 -4.08 -8.68 -8.33
C ARG A 495 -5.20 -8.30 -9.31
N GLU A 496 -5.98 -7.26 -9.01
CA GLU A 496 -7.08 -6.84 -9.88
C GLU A 496 -6.59 -6.30 -11.22
N ALA A 497 -5.49 -5.54 -11.23
CA ALA A 497 -4.88 -5.05 -12.45
C ALA A 497 -4.39 -6.19 -13.35
N VAL A 498 -3.63 -7.14 -12.82
CA VAL A 498 -3.18 -8.33 -13.57
C VAL A 498 -4.38 -9.10 -14.13
N GLN A 499 -5.46 -9.25 -13.35
CA GLN A 499 -6.68 -9.92 -13.79
C GLN A 499 -7.41 -9.17 -14.93
N ILE A 500 -7.41 -7.81 -14.90
CA ILE A 500 -7.99 -6.98 -15.97
C ILE A 500 -7.16 -7.09 -17.26
N PHE A 501 -5.83 -7.14 -17.15
CA PHE A 501 -4.92 -7.34 -18.28
C PHE A 501 -5.00 -8.76 -18.88
N GLY A 502 -5.44 -9.75 -18.10
CA GLY A 502 -5.49 -11.15 -18.52
C GLY A 502 -4.09 -11.68 -18.87
N GLY A 503 -3.94 -12.39 -19.99
CA GLY A 503 -2.65 -12.97 -20.39
C GLY A 503 -1.51 -11.97 -20.52
N LEU A 504 -1.79 -10.71 -20.86
CA LEU A 504 -0.76 -9.66 -20.91
C LEU A 504 -0.20 -9.31 -19.52
N GLY A 505 -1.02 -9.39 -18.46
CA GLY A 505 -0.57 -9.18 -17.08
C GLY A 505 0.21 -10.37 -16.50
N TYR A 506 0.19 -11.51 -17.17
CA TYR A 506 0.97 -12.71 -16.80
C TYR A 506 2.31 -12.82 -17.56
N THR A 507 2.45 -12.02 -18.62
CA THR A 507 3.63 -12.03 -19.49
C THR A 507 4.60 -10.93 -19.08
N ARG A 508 5.88 -11.28 -18.85
CA ARG A 508 6.94 -10.29 -18.61
C ARG A 508 7.18 -9.43 -19.85
N GLY A 509 7.05 -8.12 -19.71
CA GLY A 509 7.22 -7.15 -20.80
C GLY A 509 5.92 -6.78 -21.50
N GLY A 510 6.02 -5.88 -22.50
CA GLY A 510 4.86 -5.37 -23.24
C GLY A 510 3.93 -4.50 -22.39
N GLN A 511 2.66 -4.42 -22.76
CA GLN A 511 1.69 -3.53 -22.13
C GLN A 511 1.39 -3.86 -20.66
N GLY A 512 1.57 -5.11 -20.25
CA GLY A 512 1.32 -5.55 -18.87
C GLY A 512 2.54 -5.49 -17.96
N ALA A 513 3.68 -5.02 -18.45
CA ALA A 513 4.97 -5.11 -17.74
C ALA A 513 4.97 -4.46 -16.35
N LYS A 514 4.34 -3.28 -16.20
CA LYS A 514 4.25 -2.58 -14.90
C LYS A 514 3.45 -3.39 -13.89
N VAL A 515 2.26 -3.87 -14.27
CA VAL A 515 1.36 -4.60 -13.35
C VAL A 515 1.90 -5.99 -13.01
N GLU A 516 2.54 -6.68 -13.96
CA GLU A 516 3.20 -7.98 -13.74
C GLU A 516 4.34 -7.83 -12.73
N ARG A 517 5.22 -6.85 -12.93
CA ARG A 517 6.35 -6.57 -12.04
C ARG A 517 5.87 -6.21 -10.63
N LEU A 518 4.92 -5.32 -10.52
CA LEU A 518 4.36 -4.90 -9.23
C LEU A 518 3.69 -6.08 -8.49
N TYR A 519 3.04 -7.00 -9.21
CA TYR A 519 2.46 -8.20 -8.57
C TYR A 519 3.53 -9.12 -7.96
N ARG A 520 4.71 -9.25 -8.58
CA ARG A 520 5.85 -9.97 -8.00
C ARG A 520 6.44 -9.24 -6.78
N ASP A 521 6.39 -7.92 -6.77
CA ASP A 521 7.00 -7.09 -5.73
C ASP A 521 6.20 -7.05 -4.41
N VAL A 522 4.91 -7.37 -4.43
CA VAL A 522 3.98 -7.25 -3.28
C VAL A 522 4.55 -7.81 -1.99
N ARG A 523 5.07 -9.06 -2.01
CA ARG A 523 5.58 -9.70 -0.79
C ARG A 523 6.83 -9.04 -0.25
N GLY A 524 7.64 -8.43 -1.13
CA GLY A 524 8.78 -7.61 -0.73
C GLY A 524 8.39 -6.40 0.11
N TYR A 525 7.16 -5.91 0.02
CA TYR A 525 6.62 -4.79 0.80
C TYR A 525 5.79 -5.23 2.02
N ALA A 526 5.10 -6.36 1.94
CA ALA A 526 4.24 -6.84 3.02
C ALA A 526 5.03 -7.36 4.23
N ILE A 527 6.20 -7.97 4.00
CA ILE A 527 7.00 -8.66 5.02
C ILE A 527 7.90 -7.71 5.82
N PRO A 528 8.76 -6.86 5.23
CA PRO A 528 9.69 -6.01 5.97
C PRO A 528 9.00 -4.81 6.63
N GLY A 529 9.73 -4.15 7.54
CA GLY A 529 9.18 -3.06 8.34
C GLY A 529 8.15 -3.51 9.37
N GLY A 530 8.05 -4.82 9.60
CA GLY A 530 7.03 -5.57 10.35
C GLY A 530 5.99 -6.20 9.44
N SER A 531 5.74 -7.53 9.59
CA SER A 531 4.69 -8.23 8.84
C SER A 531 3.30 -7.65 9.13
N GLU A 532 2.33 -7.94 8.27
CA GLU A 532 0.95 -7.47 8.45
C GLU A 532 0.41 -7.83 9.83
N GLU A 533 0.66 -9.05 10.30
CA GLU A 533 0.21 -9.55 11.60
C GLU A 533 0.85 -8.78 12.76
N ILE A 534 2.18 -8.59 12.73
CA ILE A 534 2.90 -7.81 13.75
C ILE A 534 2.43 -6.34 13.76
N MET A 535 2.15 -5.77 12.59
CA MET A 535 1.67 -4.40 12.49
C MET A 535 0.24 -4.23 13.00
N LEU A 536 -0.64 -5.17 12.73
CA LEU A 536 -2.01 -5.16 13.23
C LEU A 536 -2.06 -5.38 14.74
N ASP A 537 -1.25 -6.30 15.26
CA ASP A 537 -1.10 -6.53 16.70
C ASP A 537 -0.61 -5.26 17.43
N LEU A 538 0.48 -4.67 16.93
CA LEU A 538 0.99 -3.39 17.46
C LEU A 538 -0.06 -2.27 17.41
N SER A 539 -0.84 -2.18 16.33
CA SER A 539 -1.92 -1.20 16.20
C SER A 539 -3.04 -1.43 17.23
N GLY A 540 -3.36 -2.70 17.51
CA GLY A 540 -4.35 -3.09 18.53
C GLY A 540 -3.89 -2.79 19.96
N ASP A 541 -2.64 -3.07 20.29
CA ASP A 541 -2.06 -2.85 21.61
C ASP A 541 -1.97 -1.37 22.02
N VAL A 542 -1.72 -0.49 21.06
CA VAL A 542 -1.61 0.96 21.34
C VAL A 542 -2.98 1.63 21.42
N ALA A 543 -4.02 1.06 20.82
CA ALA A 543 -5.38 1.60 20.88
C ALA A 543 -5.93 1.76 22.32
N PRO A 544 -5.75 0.79 23.26
CA PRO A 544 -6.15 0.96 24.66
C PRO A 544 -5.37 2.04 25.41
N VAL A 545 -4.10 2.26 25.07
CA VAL A 545 -3.28 3.34 25.65
C VAL A 545 -3.81 4.70 25.22
N TYR A 546 -4.18 4.86 23.95
CA TYR A 546 -4.79 6.08 23.43
C TYR A 546 -6.13 6.40 24.12
N THR A 547 -6.97 5.39 24.34
CA THR A 547 -8.25 5.53 25.03
C THR A 547 -8.05 5.91 26.50
N ARG A 548 -7.06 5.33 27.18
CA ARG A 548 -6.68 5.70 28.57
C ARG A 548 -6.10 7.10 28.65
N MET A 549 -5.34 7.55 27.65
CA MET A 549 -4.78 8.91 27.59
C MET A 549 -5.83 9.99 27.32
N GLN A 550 -6.92 9.67 26.61
CA GLN A 550 -8.05 10.61 26.43
C GLN A 550 -8.83 10.85 27.72
N HIS A 551 -8.81 9.88 28.66
CA HIS A 551 -9.51 9.97 29.94
C HIS A 551 -8.57 10.27 31.13
N ALA A 552 -7.25 10.22 30.93
CA ALA A 552 -6.28 10.59 31.94
C ALA A 552 -5.87 12.06 31.76
N ASP A 553 -6.11 12.87 32.77
CA ASP A 553 -5.63 14.24 32.84
C ASP A 553 -4.14 14.30 32.42
N LEU A 554 -3.81 15.14 31.44
CA LEU A 554 -2.44 15.32 30.93
C LEU A 554 -1.37 15.52 32.03
N ARG A 555 -1.78 15.84 33.25
CA ARG A 555 -0.96 15.88 34.45
C ARG A 555 -0.41 14.50 34.86
N VAL A 556 -1.16 13.41 34.64
CA VAL A 556 -0.73 12.04 34.97
C VAL A 556 0.33 11.57 33.97
N VAL A 557 0.22 11.97 32.70
CA VAL A 557 1.23 11.67 31.67
C VAL A 557 2.55 12.38 31.99
N ARG A 558 2.49 13.64 32.44
CA ARG A 558 3.70 14.37 32.92
C ARG A 558 4.29 13.75 34.19
N GLN A 559 3.47 13.20 35.08
CA GLN A 559 3.98 12.47 36.26
C GLN A 559 4.58 11.12 35.90
N SER A 560 4.00 10.38 34.93
CA SER A 560 4.61 9.15 34.39
C SER A 560 5.96 9.40 33.71
N LEU A 561 6.08 10.50 32.97
CA LEU A 561 7.37 10.94 32.39
C LEU A 561 8.40 11.30 33.48
N LYS A 562 7.98 11.93 34.60
CA LYS A 562 8.84 12.17 35.77
C LYS A 562 9.26 10.89 36.48
N VAL A 563 8.43 9.87 36.52
CA VAL A 563 8.79 8.55 37.09
C VAL A 563 9.89 7.87 36.26
N HIS A 564 9.90 8.06 34.95
CA HIS A 564 11.00 7.57 34.09
C HIS A 564 12.31 8.34 34.31
N GLU A 565 12.25 9.63 34.68
CA GLU A 565 13.43 10.38 35.14
C GLU A 565 13.99 9.88 36.48
N ILE A 566 13.12 9.45 37.40
CA ILE A 566 13.49 8.94 38.73
C ILE A 566 14.11 7.52 38.64
N ILE A 567 13.77 6.73 37.62
CA ILE A 567 14.34 5.38 37.40
C ILE A 567 15.69 5.45 36.64
N GLY A 568 16.26 6.64 36.44
CA GLY A 568 17.56 6.79 35.79
C GLY A 568 17.53 6.66 34.24
N MET A 569 16.36 6.62 33.64
CA MET A 569 16.17 6.74 32.20
C MET A 569 16.08 8.22 31.84
N LYS A 570 17.20 8.93 31.78
CA LYS A 570 17.27 10.20 31.04
C LYS A 570 17.03 9.91 29.57
N LEU A 571 15.85 10.31 29.09
CA LEU A 571 15.50 10.31 27.67
C LEU A 571 16.40 11.27 26.89
#